data_2890acba1df49caa1909bb39d806f37a
#
_entry.id   2890acba1df49caa1909bb39d806f37a
#
_cell.length_a   1.000
_cell.length_b   1.000
_cell.length_c   1.000
_cell.angle_alpha   90.00
_cell.angle_beta   90.00
_cell.angle_gamma   90.00
#
_symmetry.space_group_name_H-M   'P 1'
#
loop_
_entity.id
_entity.type
_entity.pdbx_description
1 polymer ?
#
loop_
_entity_poly.entity_id
_entity_poly.type
_entity_poly.pdbx_seq_one_letter_code
_entity_poly.pdbx_strand_id
1 'polypeptide(L)'
;MGLSILVAVLLMSFTGIQARADVISQEMAMETAHNFLSLDSDWNGTDDATVNLVEEEGVPAYYIIEYSKGGWAIVAAQSTSTPIIGYSTTGCYAAPEPMQAVLKANAQAIADAARTEDNATHERWEQIIQRRPVKTSADYPDVEPLIKCDLNQVSPFNSQCPDINGKRAVVGCVAVGMVQAMMVQQYPYAPQGSHSYDCPGIGLVSIDYDQVEPYDWDAVLNSKTTGDYDEVARILYHSGVAVGMYYGVAGSGAYWPDVYKAFSRNFGYSSKKIALHYKKDYSTSGWLKLLLNDIQNGRAVVYFGSSETIGHCWNIDGWKNSTQMVHVNWGWGGIGNGYFDIESMHDTFQGQEFPLNNSAIVGVGAPLTAPYGVKLSNTRFVEGTAAGVALADVTVFCKDSEANFTYDLRGPKNITGNNIVSPYEVVDGKLVSTQTIENKTKFTYLSIQVTNENTGESVEEEFNIHIGANNAVEVVESNALRLYPSVAEQRLTVEVPVVGGKYAIYSLSGAQVATGTLTDYKSDIAIELLAAGTYIVRYEHSEGVCVKRFVKK
;
A
#
# COMPACT_ATOMS: atom_id res chain seq x y z
N MET A 1 48.13 29.97 18.23
CA MET A 1 47.66 29.85 19.62
C MET A 1 46.41 29.01 19.57
N GLY A 2 46.55 27.72 19.81
CA GLY A 2 45.46 26.76 19.79
C GLY A 2 44.73 26.80 21.12
N LEU A 3 43.44 26.93 21.08
CA LEU A 3 42.57 26.80 22.23
C LEU A 3 42.13 25.32 22.31
N SER A 4 42.78 24.56 23.16
CA SER A 4 42.37 23.20 23.53
C SER A 4 41.12 23.31 24.40
N ILE A 5 39.98 22.90 23.89
CA ILE A 5 38.77 22.70 24.69
C ILE A 5 38.96 21.40 25.46
N LEU A 6 39.10 21.56 26.75
CA LEU A 6 39.19 20.47 27.74
C LEU A 6 37.78 19.88 27.89
N VAL A 7 37.49 18.74 27.25
CA VAL A 7 36.31 17.95 27.51
C VAL A 7 36.44 17.34 28.89
N ALA A 8 35.77 17.91 29.86
CA ALA A 8 35.62 17.32 31.20
C ALA A 8 34.58 16.19 31.08
N VAL A 9 35.08 14.97 30.89
CA VAL A 9 34.26 13.77 31.07
C VAL A 9 33.90 13.67 32.55
N LEU A 10 32.70 14.03 32.90
CA LEU A 10 32.13 13.77 34.20
C LEU A 10 31.84 12.26 34.29
N LEU A 11 32.81 11.47 34.68
CA LEU A 11 32.62 10.09 35.12
C LEU A 11 31.81 10.14 36.41
N MET A 12 30.48 10.09 36.32
CA MET A 12 29.66 9.75 37.47
C MET A 12 29.94 8.30 37.81
N SER A 13 30.70 8.08 38.88
CA SER A 13 30.92 6.78 39.49
C SER A 13 29.60 6.30 40.10
N PHE A 14 28.94 5.39 39.43
CA PHE A 14 27.79 4.66 39.95
C PHE A 14 28.27 3.69 41.05
N THR A 15 28.36 4.18 42.25
CA THR A 15 28.44 3.34 43.47
C THR A 15 27.02 3.29 44.04
N GLY A 16 26.36 2.17 43.85
CA GLY A 16 25.32 1.58 44.70
C GLY A 16 24.31 2.48 45.45
N ILE A 17 23.80 3.55 44.83
CA ILE A 17 22.68 4.32 45.35
C ILE A 17 21.50 3.99 44.42
N GLN A 18 20.34 3.58 44.97
CA GLN A 18 19.08 3.50 44.24
C GLN A 18 18.86 4.86 43.58
N ALA A 19 19.07 4.92 42.26
CA ALA A 19 18.97 6.15 41.50
C ALA A 19 17.51 6.51 41.40
N ARG A 20 17.15 7.68 41.89
CA ARG A 20 15.87 8.34 41.65
C ARG A 20 15.74 8.61 40.16
N ALA A 21 14.53 8.54 39.59
CA ALA A 21 14.31 8.91 38.19
C ALA A 21 14.89 10.31 37.94
N ASP A 22 15.87 10.38 37.05
CA ASP A 22 16.48 11.66 36.69
C ASP A 22 15.81 12.21 35.44
N VAL A 23 15.41 13.47 35.50
CA VAL A 23 14.98 14.24 34.34
C VAL A 23 16.20 14.45 33.44
N ILE A 24 16.08 14.03 32.20
CA ILE A 24 17.12 14.19 31.17
C ILE A 24 17.18 15.67 30.76
N SER A 25 18.36 16.29 30.82
CA SER A 25 18.52 17.66 30.33
C SER A 25 18.47 17.73 28.80
N GLN A 26 18.21 18.92 28.27
CA GLN A 26 18.22 19.15 26.83
C GLN A 26 19.57 18.78 26.19
N GLU A 27 20.68 19.13 26.85
CA GLU A 27 22.03 18.82 26.37
C GLU A 27 22.26 17.30 26.33
N MET A 28 21.83 16.58 27.36
CA MET A 28 21.93 15.13 27.41
C MET A 28 21.04 14.46 26.34
N ALA A 29 19.84 15.00 26.10
CA ALA A 29 18.95 14.51 25.04
C ALA A 29 19.57 14.70 23.65
N MET A 30 20.19 15.86 23.36
CA MET A 30 20.90 16.12 22.11
C MET A 30 22.09 15.17 21.92
N GLU A 31 22.92 14.99 22.96
CA GLU A 31 24.05 14.07 22.93
C GLU A 31 23.58 12.62 22.70
N THR A 32 22.51 12.21 23.38
CA THR A 32 21.91 10.88 23.20
C THR A 32 21.41 10.66 21.78
N ALA A 33 20.67 11.63 21.22
CA ALA A 33 20.19 11.57 19.85
C ALA A 33 21.35 11.47 18.84
N HIS A 34 22.38 12.32 18.98
CA HIS A 34 23.55 12.31 18.11
C HIS A 34 24.31 10.98 18.19
N ASN A 35 24.57 10.47 19.39
CA ASN A 35 25.25 9.21 19.60
C ASN A 35 24.47 8.04 19.00
N PHE A 36 23.15 8.04 19.16
CA PHE A 36 22.28 7.00 18.65
C PHE A 36 22.20 7.01 17.11
N LEU A 37 21.92 8.17 16.52
CA LEU A 37 21.86 8.31 15.06
C LEU A 37 23.18 7.94 14.39
N SER A 38 24.31 8.18 15.06
CA SER A 38 25.64 7.76 14.57
C SER A 38 25.80 6.24 14.46
N LEU A 39 24.90 5.44 15.02
CA LEU A 39 24.86 3.98 14.84
C LEU A 39 24.25 3.59 13.48
N ASP A 40 23.50 4.48 12.88
CA ASP A 40 22.88 4.28 11.57
C ASP A 40 23.82 4.82 10.47
N SER A 41 24.24 3.96 9.55
CA SER A 41 25.16 4.31 8.45
C SER A 41 24.57 5.33 7.48
N ASP A 42 23.24 5.48 7.45
CA ASP A 42 22.53 6.42 6.57
C ASP A 42 22.50 7.84 7.16
N TRP A 43 22.98 8.01 8.40
CA TRP A 43 23.05 9.30 9.06
C TRP A 43 24.25 10.14 8.56
N ASN A 44 23.94 11.27 7.94
CA ASN A 44 24.93 12.29 7.51
C ASN A 44 24.77 13.61 8.25
N GLY A 45 24.34 13.54 9.50
CA GLY A 45 23.88 14.68 10.26
C GLY A 45 24.91 15.73 10.63
N THR A 46 24.42 16.79 11.20
CA THR A 46 25.13 17.94 11.75
C THR A 46 24.76 18.10 13.22
N ASP A 47 25.57 18.83 13.99
CA ASP A 47 25.24 19.19 15.38
C ASP A 47 24.21 20.32 15.48
N ASP A 48 23.84 20.94 14.35
CA ASP A 48 22.87 22.04 14.31
C ASP A 48 21.44 21.46 14.29
N ALA A 49 20.75 21.58 15.41
CA ALA A 49 19.41 21.06 15.62
C ALA A 49 18.54 22.02 16.42
N THR A 50 17.24 21.97 16.20
CA THR A 50 16.22 22.55 17.07
C THR A 50 15.73 21.50 18.05
N VAL A 51 15.40 21.92 19.27
CA VAL A 51 14.93 21.02 20.34
C VAL A 51 13.65 21.57 20.92
N ASN A 52 12.62 20.74 20.96
CA ASN A 52 11.33 21.04 21.55
C ASN A 52 11.01 20.03 22.65
N LEU A 53 10.75 20.50 23.87
CA LEU A 53 10.29 19.66 24.99
C LEU A 53 8.77 19.50 24.92
N VAL A 54 8.32 18.26 25.07
CA VAL A 54 6.90 17.92 25.26
C VAL A 54 6.71 17.46 26.70
N GLU A 55 5.69 18.04 27.35
CA GLU A 55 5.31 17.72 28.72
C GLU A 55 3.91 17.11 28.75
N GLU A 56 3.68 16.15 29.66
CA GLU A 56 2.38 15.57 29.96
C GLU A 56 2.04 15.84 31.44
N GLU A 57 0.95 16.56 31.67
CA GLU A 57 0.52 16.99 33.00
C GLU A 57 1.63 17.67 33.83
N GLY A 58 2.47 18.49 33.17
CA GLY A 58 3.59 19.21 33.80
C GLY A 58 4.82 18.36 34.10
N VAL A 59 4.88 17.12 33.61
CA VAL A 59 6.04 16.24 33.66
C VAL A 59 6.74 16.24 32.30
N PRO A 60 8.07 16.52 32.21
CA PRO A 60 8.84 16.33 30.99
C PRO A 60 8.72 14.91 30.47
N ALA A 61 8.16 14.74 29.27
CA ALA A 61 7.89 13.44 28.68
C ALA A 61 8.97 13.05 27.65
N TYR A 62 9.16 13.89 26.64
CA TYR A 62 10.19 13.66 25.62
C TYR A 62 10.62 14.94 24.92
N TYR A 63 11.78 14.89 24.28
CA TYR A 63 12.31 15.92 23.40
C TYR A 63 12.12 15.51 21.93
N ILE A 64 11.70 16.48 21.09
CA ILE A 64 11.76 16.37 19.64
C ILE A 64 12.99 17.15 19.19
N ILE A 65 13.93 16.45 18.56
CA ILE A 65 15.19 17.00 18.05
C ILE A 65 15.15 16.91 16.53
N GLU A 66 15.19 18.07 15.88
CA GLU A 66 15.14 18.15 14.40
C GLU A 66 16.42 18.81 13.88
N TYR A 67 17.09 18.12 12.96
CA TYR A 67 18.38 18.53 12.43
C TYR A 67 18.25 19.37 11.17
N SER A 68 19.05 20.44 11.08
CA SER A 68 18.96 21.44 10.00
C SER A 68 19.22 20.89 8.58
N LYS A 69 19.96 19.79 8.47
CA LYS A 69 20.22 19.09 7.20
C LYS A 69 19.27 17.94 6.91
N GLY A 70 18.24 17.81 7.70
CA GLY A 70 17.27 16.71 7.64
C GLY A 70 17.57 15.61 8.66
N GLY A 71 16.52 14.86 9.00
CA GLY A 71 16.51 13.88 10.06
C GLY A 71 16.01 14.45 11.39
N TRP A 72 15.50 13.57 12.22
CA TRP A 72 14.95 13.91 13.53
C TRP A 72 15.04 12.73 14.50
N ALA A 73 14.99 13.01 15.79
CA ALA A 73 14.89 11.99 16.83
C ALA A 73 13.92 12.43 17.92
N ILE A 74 13.25 11.46 18.55
CA ILE A 74 12.40 11.65 19.73
C ILE A 74 13.07 10.94 20.89
N VAL A 75 13.50 11.71 21.88
CA VAL A 75 14.28 11.24 23.04
C VAL A 75 13.45 11.38 24.30
N ALA A 76 13.31 10.32 25.09
CA ALA A 76 12.60 10.37 26.37
C ALA A 76 13.25 11.40 27.32
N ALA A 77 12.43 12.13 28.07
CA ALA A 77 12.90 13.11 29.05
C ALA A 77 13.05 12.53 30.47
N GLN A 78 12.86 11.22 30.64
CA GLN A 78 12.99 10.51 31.92
C GLN A 78 13.92 9.29 31.76
N SER A 79 14.86 9.14 32.69
CA SER A 79 15.85 8.03 32.64
C SER A 79 15.24 6.64 32.83
N THR A 80 14.04 6.54 33.35
CA THR A 80 13.29 5.30 33.56
C THR A 80 12.72 4.71 32.26
N SER A 81 12.64 5.51 31.22
CA SER A 81 12.05 5.12 29.94
C SER A 81 13.12 4.76 28.91
N THR A 82 12.73 4.01 27.85
CA THR A 82 13.62 3.77 26.72
C THR A 82 14.12 5.09 26.12
N PRO A 83 15.42 5.25 25.85
CA PRO A 83 15.99 6.55 25.48
C PRO A 83 15.43 7.14 24.20
N ILE A 84 15.26 6.33 23.17
CA ILE A 84 14.81 6.76 21.84
C ILE A 84 13.47 6.11 21.52
N ILE A 85 12.47 6.95 21.29
CA ILE A 85 11.11 6.52 20.91
C ILE A 85 11.03 6.26 19.40
N GLY A 86 11.66 7.15 18.62
CA GLY A 86 11.69 7.02 17.17
C GLY A 86 12.66 8.00 16.52
N TYR A 87 13.04 7.75 15.27
CA TYR A 87 13.91 8.61 14.49
C TYR A 87 13.70 8.43 12.98
N SER A 88 14.20 9.39 12.24
CA SER A 88 14.48 9.28 10.81
C SER A 88 15.82 9.92 10.49
N THR A 89 16.57 9.35 9.54
CA THR A 89 17.84 9.92 9.08
C THR A 89 17.64 11.01 8.02
N THR A 90 16.41 11.21 7.54
CA THR A 90 16.06 12.13 6.46
C THR A 90 14.77 12.90 6.77
N GLY A 91 14.51 13.94 5.99
CA GLY A 91 13.27 14.73 6.06
C GLY A 91 13.17 15.61 7.31
N CYS A 92 12.02 16.24 7.48
CA CYS A 92 11.67 17.06 8.63
C CYS A 92 10.71 16.30 9.55
N TYR A 93 10.72 16.64 10.84
CA TYR A 93 9.76 16.08 11.78
C TYR A 93 8.34 16.55 11.45
N ALA A 94 7.45 15.61 11.27
CA ALA A 94 6.02 15.84 11.17
C ALA A 94 5.28 14.60 11.67
N ALA A 95 4.37 14.78 12.61
CA ALA A 95 3.62 13.69 13.20
C ALA A 95 2.21 13.63 12.62
N PRO A 96 1.89 12.65 11.75
CA PRO A 96 0.52 12.41 11.32
C PRO A 96 -0.32 11.87 12.47
N GLU A 97 -1.64 11.90 12.33
CA GLU A 97 -2.59 11.56 13.40
C GLU A 97 -2.28 10.21 14.11
N PRO A 98 -1.97 9.10 13.41
CA PRO A 98 -1.58 7.86 14.08
C PRO A 98 -0.33 8.00 14.94
N MET A 99 0.69 8.69 14.42
CA MET A 99 1.93 8.93 15.16
C MET A 99 1.68 9.83 16.38
N GLN A 100 0.84 10.87 16.27
CA GLN A 100 0.45 11.71 17.40
C GLN A 100 -0.22 10.89 18.52
N ALA A 101 -1.09 9.94 18.15
CA ALA A 101 -1.74 9.04 19.11
C ALA A 101 -0.71 8.18 19.86
N VAL A 102 0.24 7.58 19.14
CA VAL A 102 1.34 6.79 19.74
C VAL A 102 2.22 7.66 20.64
N LEU A 103 2.56 8.87 20.21
CA LEU A 103 3.39 9.78 20.98
C LEU A 103 2.68 10.31 22.24
N LYS A 104 1.36 10.54 22.17
CA LYS A 104 0.57 10.90 23.35
C LYS A 104 0.57 9.76 24.38
N ALA A 105 0.42 8.51 23.93
CA ALA A 105 0.52 7.34 24.80
C ALA A 105 1.88 7.22 25.47
N ASN A 106 2.96 7.47 24.71
CA ASN A 106 4.31 7.51 25.26
C ASN A 106 4.45 8.61 26.31
N ALA A 107 3.97 9.83 26.04
CA ALA A 107 4.01 10.93 27.00
C ALA A 107 3.35 10.54 28.33
N GLN A 108 2.15 9.97 28.26
CA GLN A 108 1.43 9.50 29.44
C GLN A 108 2.20 8.40 30.19
N ALA A 109 2.68 7.36 29.47
CA ALA A 109 3.43 6.26 30.09
C ALA A 109 4.72 6.75 30.77
N ILE A 110 5.44 7.67 30.13
CA ILE A 110 6.65 8.29 30.68
C ILE A 110 6.33 9.11 31.93
N ALA A 111 5.25 9.93 31.89
CA ALA A 111 4.83 10.73 33.03
C ALA A 111 4.36 9.86 34.21
N ASP A 112 3.66 8.77 33.94
CA ASP A 112 3.23 7.83 34.97
C ASP A 112 4.41 7.09 35.59
N ALA A 113 5.37 6.62 34.78
CA ALA A 113 6.60 6.00 35.27
C ALA A 113 7.42 6.93 36.17
N ALA A 114 7.50 8.22 35.81
CA ALA A 114 8.20 9.23 36.61
C ALA A 114 7.57 9.48 38.00
N ARG A 115 6.29 9.14 38.18
CA ARG A 115 5.56 9.27 39.44
C ARG A 115 5.65 8.05 40.35
N THR A 116 6.13 6.92 39.83
CA THR A 116 6.27 5.69 40.62
C THR A 116 7.55 5.67 41.46
N GLU A 117 7.57 4.85 42.52
CA GLU A 117 8.76 4.70 43.37
C GLU A 117 9.82 3.75 42.76
N ASP A 118 9.49 3.03 41.69
CA ASP A 118 10.42 2.12 40.99
C ASP A 118 11.19 2.89 39.92
N ASN A 119 12.36 3.38 40.30
CA ASN A 119 13.11 4.43 39.63
C ASN A 119 14.42 3.90 38.99
N ALA A 120 14.44 2.66 38.50
CA ALA A 120 15.63 2.13 37.82
C ALA A 120 15.82 2.81 36.44
N THR A 121 17.02 3.31 36.18
CA THR A 121 17.40 3.84 34.86
C THR A 121 17.34 2.72 33.84
N HIS A 122 16.69 2.97 32.71
CA HIS A 122 16.61 2.00 31.62
C HIS A 122 18.01 1.69 31.07
N GLU A 123 18.35 0.42 30.95
CA GLU A 123 19.71 -0.06 30.62
C GLU A 123 20.27 0.49 29.29
N ARG A 124 19.42 0.83 28.33
CA ARG A 124 19.84 1.36 27.03
C ARG A 124 20.48 2.75 27.12
N TRP A 125 20.22 3.54 28.16
CA TRP A 125 20.87 4.85 28.35
C TRP A 125 22.39 4.71 28.39
N GLU A 126 22.91 3.79 29.20
CA GLU A 126 24.34 3.56 29.28
C GLU A 126 24.93 3.09 27.95
N GLN A 127 24.23 2.21 27.23
CA GLN A 127 24.68 1.71 25.94
C GLN A 127 24.86 2.85 24.92
N ILE A 128 23.87 3.74 24.80
CA ILE A 128 23.88 4.86 23.85
C ILE A 128 24.92 5.92 24.24
N ILE A 129 24.99 6.32 25.52
CA ILE A 129 26.00 7.28 26.02
C ILE A 129 27.42 6.76 25.75
N GLN A 130 27.65 5.47 25.91
CA GLN A 130 28.94 4.84 25.63
C GLN A 130 29.15 4.48 24.16
N ARG A 131 28.24 4.88 23.26
CA ARG A 131 28.24 4.55 21.81
C ARG A 131 28.39 3.05 21.55
N ARG A 132 27.79 2.24 22.39
CA ARG A 132 27.76 0.78 22.20
C ARG A 132 26.57 0.42 21.34
N PRO A 133 26.70 -0.58 20.44
CA PRO A 133 25.55 -1.11 19.73
C PRO A 133 24.47 -1.54 20.72
N VAL A 134 23.23 -1.18 20.45
CA VAL A 134 22.09 -1.64 21.22
C VAL A 134 21.97 -3.13 20.98
N LYS A 135 22.28 -3.94 21.99
CA LYS A 135 22.16 -5.39 21.91
C LYS A 135 20.82 -5.81 22.47
N THR A 136 20.01 -6.40 21.62
CA THR A 136 18.85 -7.17 22.04
C THR A 136 19.06 -8.65 21.66
N SER A 137 18.09 -9.50 22.00
CA SER A 137 18.10 -10.91 21.61
C SER A 137 17.82 -11.16 20.12
N ALA A 138 17.56 -10.11 19.34
CA ALA A 138 17.20 -10.18 17.93
C ALA A 138 18.40 -9.75 17.06
N ASP A 139 19.15 -10.72 16.55
CA ASP A 139 20.21 -10.50 15.57
C ASP A 139 19.70 -10.89 14.18
N TYR A 140 19.01 -9.94 13.54
CA TYR A 140 18.46 -10.10 12.20
C TYR A 140 19.14 -9.12 11.24
N PRO A 141 19.39 -9.51 9.98
CA PRO A 141 19.87 -8.58 8.95
C PRO A 141 18.97 -7.36 8.81
N ASP A 142 19.55 -6.24 8.40
CA ASP A 142 18.78 -5.06 8.02
C ASP A 142 17.79 -5.40 6.91
N VAL A 143 16.61 -4.82 6.98
CA VAL A 143 15.62 -4.83 5.91
C VAL A 143 15.21 -3.39 5.65
N GLU A 144 15.56 -2.91 4.47
CA GLU A 144 15.13 -1.59 3.99
C GLU A 144 13.60 -1.55 3.86
N PRO A 145 12.97 -0.38 4.04
CA PRO A 145 11.52 -0.24 3.93
C PRO A 145 10.98 -0.90 2.65
N LEU A 146 10.08 -1.85 2.82
CA LEU A 146 9.52 -2.66 1.72
C LEU A 146 8.50 -1.88 0.88
N ILE A 147 7.77 -0.96 1.51
CA ILE A 147 6.75 -0.12 0.85
C ILE A 147 7.44 1.00 0.09
N LYS A 148 7.32 1.00 -1.24
CA LYS A 148 8.03 1.94 -2.13
C LYS A 148 7.18 3.11 -2.63
N CYS A 149 5.87 3.12 -2.34
CA CYS A 149 4.94 4.17 -2.75
C CYS A 149 4.21 4.73 -1.53
N ASP A 150 4.27 6.04 -1.36
CA ASP A 150 3.63 6.74 -0.26
C ASP A 150 2.14 6.94 -0.55
N LEU A 151 1.28 6.11 0.04
CA LEU A 151 -0.17 6.23 -0.06
C LEU A 151 -0.73 7.21 0.96
N ASN A 152 -1.89 7.81 0.64
CA ASN A 152 -2.61 8.71 1.51
C ASN A 152 -4.11 8.43 1.46
N GLN A 153 -4.89 9.09 2.35
CA GLN A 153 -6.34 8.91 2.46
C GLN A 153 -7.16 9.94 1.68
N VAL A 154 -6.52 11.02 1.24
CA VAL A 154 -7.17 12.17 0.56
C VAL A 154 -6.82 12.18 -0.92
N SER A 155 -7.31 13.19 -1.66
CA SER A 155 -7.01 13.36 -3.09
C SER A 155 -5.50 13.28 -3.37
N PRO A 156 -5.10 12.56 -4.43
CA PRO A 156 -5.92 11.89 -5.47
C PRO A 156 -6.38 10.47 -5.11
N PHE A 157 -5.91 9.88 -4.02
CA PHE A 157 -6.11 8.48 -3.63
C PHE A 157 -7.58 8.12 -3.36
N ASN A 158 -8.41 9.08 -2.96
CA ASN A 158 -9.83 8.86 -2.67
C ASN A 158 -10.76 9.13 -3.86
N SER A 159 -10.25 9.24 -5.08
CA SER A 159 -11.05 9.62 -6.26
C SER A 159 -12.22 8.66 -6.53
N GLN A 160 -12.09 7.39 -6.14
CA GLN A 160 -13.10 6.35 -6.29
C GLN A 160 -14.03 6.20 -5.07
N CYS A 161 -13.71 6.83 -3.93
CA CYS A 161 -14.54 6.77 -2.73
C CYS A 161 -15.90 7.46 -2.94
N PRO A 162 -16.95 7.12 -2.16
CA PRO A 162 -18.26 7.73 -2.28
C PRO A 162 -18.26 9.25 -2.10
N ASP A 163 -19.16 9.92 -2.80
CA ASP A 163 -19.46 11.33 -2.55
C ASP A 163 -20.54 11.45 -1.47
N ILE A 164 -20.32 12.32 -0.50
CA ILE A 164 -21.24 12.61 0.59
C ILE A 164 -21.55 14.11 0.57
N ASN A 165 -22.71 14.47 0.05
CA ASN A 165 -23.17 15.88 -0.05
C ASN A 165 -22.17 16.80 -0.79
N GLY A 166 -21.62 16.34 -1.91
CA GLY A 166 -20.66 17.10 -2.74
C GLY A 166 -19.23 17.10 -2.22
N LYS A 167 -18.91 16.27 -1.24
CA LYS A 167 -17.55 16.07 -0.73
C LYS A 167 -17.16 14.60 -0.81
N ARG A 168 -15.97 14.34 -1.31
CA ARG A 168 -15.43 12.98 -1.40
C ARG A 168 -15.08 12.45 -0.01
N ALA A 169 -15.54 11.24 0.32
CA ALA A 169 -15.11 10.55 1.52
C ALA A 169 -13.60 10.25 1.48
N VAL A 170 -12.95 10.18 2.63
CA VAL A 170 -11.54 9.74 2.71
C VAL A 170 -11.46 8.22 2.59
N VAL A 171 -10.28 7.71 2.18
CA VAL A 171 -10.05 6.26 1.96
C VAL A 171 -10.24 5.44 3.24
N GLY A 172 -9.72 5.92 4.36
CA GLY A 172 -9.61 5.17 5.62
C GLY A 172 -8.28 4.43 5.77
N CYS A 173 -7.67 4.55 6.95
CA CYS A 173 -6.33 4.00 7.24
C CYS A 173 -6.25 2.48 7.05
N VAL A 174 -7.34 1.75 7.32
CA VAL A 174 -7.41 0.30 7.16
C VAL A 174 -7.21 -0.10 5.69
N ALA A 175 -7.89 0.57 4.75
CA ALA A 175 -7.72 0.28 3.33
C ALA A 175 -6.31 0.67 2.84
N VAL A 176 -5.75 1.78 3.34
CA VAL A 176 -4.36 2.16 3.03
C VAL A 176 -3.38 1.09 3.49
N GLY A 177 -3.47 0.64 4.75
CA GLY A 177 -2.59 -0.39 5.29
C GLY A 177 -2.69 -1.72 4.52
N MET A 178 -3.90 -2.12 4.12
CA MET A 178 -4.10 -3.31 3.28
C MET A 178 -3.42 -3.17 1.93
N VAL A 179 -3.64 -2.07 1.21
CA VAL A 179 -3.08 -1.87 -0.13
C VAL A 179 -1.56 -1.76 -0.09
N GLN A 180 -0.98 -1.14 0.92
CA GLN A 180 0.46 -1.09 1.12
C GLN A 180 1.06 -2.50 1.27
N ALA A 181 0.43 -3.38 2.07
CA ALA A 181 0.89 -4.76 2.22
C ALA A 181 0.72 -5.58 0.92
N MET A 182 -0.40 -5.40 0.21
CA MET A 182 -0.64 -6.03 -1.10
C MET A 182 0.37 -5.56 -2.16
N MET A 183 0.71 -4.26 -2.17
CA MET A 183 1.67 -3.64 -3.08
C MET A 183 3.07 -4.25 -2.95
N VAL A 184 3.53 -4.51 -1.72
CA VAL A 184 4.83 -5.19 -1.48
C VAL A 184 4.86 -6.55 -2.16
N GLN A 185 3.72 -7.23 -2.22
CA GLN A 185 3.59 -8.53 -2.84
C GLN A 185 3.22 -8.46 -4.33
N GLN A 186 2.72 -7.31 -4.82
CA GLN A 186 2.08 -7.17 -6.14
C GLN A 186 1.03 -8.27 -6.37
N TYR A 187 0.20 -8.48 -5.34
CA TYR A 187 -0.78 -9.56 -5.29
C TYR A 187 -2.06 -9.08 -4.57
N PRO A 188 -3.27 -9.50 -5.00
CA PRO A 188 -3.54 -10.51 -6.05
C PRO A 188 -3.38 -9.95 -7.48
N TYR A 189 -3.35 -10.85 -8.45
CA TYR A 189 -3.51 -10.47 -9.86
C TYR A 189 -4.92 -9.93 -10.12
N ALA A 190 -5.96 -10.65 -9.67
CA ALA A 190 -7.34 -10.23 -9.70
C ALA A 190 -8.01 -10.47 -8.34
N PRO A 191 -8.92 -9.60 -7.90
CA PRO A 191 -9.75 -9.87 -6.72
C PRO A 191 -10.83 -10.90 -7.06
N GLN A 192 -11.53 -11.44 -6.04
CA GLN A 192 -12.51 -12.51 -6.20
C GLN A 192 -13.73 -12.36 -5.29
N GLY A 193 -14.82 -13.05 -5.64
CA GLY A 193 -16.05 -13.11 -4.86
C GLY A 193 -16.83 -11.81 -4.87
N SER A 194 -17.62 -11.54 -3.84
CA SER A 194 -18.40 -10.32 -3.73
C SER A 194 -18.50 -9.84 -2.29
N HIS A 195 -18.77 -8.54 -2.11
CA HIS A 195 -19.12 -7.99 -0.81
C HIS A 195 -20.14 -6.87 -0.94
N SER A 196 -21.11 -6.85 -0.03
CA SER A 196 -22.12 -5.79 0.06
C SER A 196 -22.49 -5.52 1.51
N TYR A 197 -22.74 -4.26 1.82
CA TYR A 197 -23.15 -3.83 3.17
C TYR A 197 -23.89 -2.49 3.07
N ASP A 198 -24.67 -2.18 4.11
CA ASP A 198 -25.31 -0.87 4.24
C ASP A 198 -24.36 0.11 4.95
N CYS A 199 -23.93 1.15 4.23
CA CYS A 199 -23.05 2.17 4.77
C CYS A 199 -23.86 3.37 5.27
N PRO A 200 -23.84 3.70 6.57
CA PRO A 200 -24.61 4.80 7.12
C PRO A 200 -24.38 6.13 6.37
N GLY A 201 -25.47 6.77 5.98
CA GLY A 201 -25.44 8.03 5.25
C GLY A 201 -25.16 7.92 3.73
N ILE A 202 -24.88 6.70 3.23
CA ILE A 202 -24.61 6.42 1.82
C ILE A 202 -25.63 5.42 1.25
N GLY A 203 -26.01 4.40 2.06
CA GLY A 203 -26.87 3.29 1.64
C GLY A 203 -26.05 2.07 1.21
N LEU A 204 -26.61 1.25 0.32
CA LEU A 204 -25.99 0.00 -0.11
C LEU A 204 -24.68 0.28 -0.91
N VAL A 205 -23.58 -0.24 -0.39
CA VAL A 205 -22.28 -0.30 -1.07
C VAL A 205 -21.99 -1.75 -1.44
N SER A 206 -21.65 -2.00 -2.70
CA SER A 206 -21.47 -3.37 -3.20
C SER A 206 -20.44 -3.43 -4.31
N ILE A 207 -19.62 -4.49 -4.31
CA ILE A 207 -18.75 -4.86 -5.42
C ILE A 207 -18.89 -6.37 -5.67
N ASP A 208 -19.07 -6.73 -6.93
CA ASP A 208 -18.86 -8.09 -7.44
C ASP A 208 -17.43 -8.15 -7.98
N TYR A 209 -16.52 -8.70 -7.18
CA TYR A 209 -15.09 -8.75 -7.49
C TYR A 209 -14.77 -9.71 -8.62
N ASP A 210 -15.63 -10.71 -8.90
CA ASP A 210 -15.45 -11.63 -10.02
C ASP A 210 -15.66 -10.93 -11.38
N GLN A 211 -16.23 -9.71 -11.38
CA GLN A 211 -16.42 -8.87 -12.57
C GLN A 211 -15.40 -7.73 -12.66
N VAL A 212 -14.42 -7.70 -11.76
CA VAL A 212 -13.40 -6.64 -11.71
C VAL A 212 -12.21 -7.05 -12.58
N GLU A 213 -11.77 -6.15 -13.44
CA GLU A 213 -10.54 -6.33 -14.22
C GLU A 213 -9.32 -6.55 -13.31
N PRO A 214 -8.33 -7.35 -13.74
CA PRO A 214 -7.09 -7.54 -13.01
C PRO A 214 -6.43 -6.23 -12.56
N TYR A 215 -5.67 -6.29 -11.47
CA TYR A 215 -4.93 -5.13 -10.96
C TYR A 215 -3.62 -4.90 -11.72
N ASP A 216 -3.35 -3.66 -12.04
CA ASP A 216 -2.09 -3.23 -12.64
C ASP A 216 -1.14 -2.69 -11.55
N TRP A 217 -0.36 -3.59 -10.95
CA TRP A 217 0.59 -3.22 -9.90
C TRP A 217 1.72 -2.33 -10.40
N ASP A 218 2.07 -2.39 -11.68
CA ASP A 218 3.06 -1.49 -12.27
C ASP A 218 2.51 -0.06 -12.32
N ALA A 219 1.24 0.13 -12.69
CA ALA A 219 0.58 1.43 -12.63
C ALA A 219 0.53 1.96 -11.19
N VAL A 220 0.25 1.10 -10.20
CA VAL A 220 0.27 1.48 -8.77
C VAL A 220 1.66 1.98 -8.34
N LEU A 221 2.70 1.20 -8.61
CA LEU A 221 4.08 1.53 -8.21
C LEU A 221 4.62 2.79 -8.91
N ASN A 222 4.19 3.03 -10.14
CA ASN A 222 4.61 4.19 -10.93
C ASN A 222 3.68 5.41 -10.78
N SER A 223 2.63 5.34 -9.98
CA SER A 223 1.60 6.39 -9.85
C SER A 223 2.16 7.78 -9.51
N LYS A 224 3.15 7.84 -8.61
CA LYS A 224 3.85 9.09 -8.25
C LYS A 224 4.66 9.67 -9.41
N THR A 225 5.26 8.83 -10.23
CA THR A 225 6.09 9.23 -11.38
C THR A 225 5.24 9.66 -12.56
N THR A 226 4.16 8.95 -12.84
CA THR A 226 3.24 9.23 -13.95
C THR A 226 2.23 10.33 -13.62
N GLY A 227 1.96 10.57 -12.32
CA GLY A 227 0.86 11.41 -11.87
C GLY A 227 -0.51 10.79 -12.08
N ASP A 228 -0.58 9.51 -12.47
CA ASP A 228 -1.81 8.74 -12.62
C ASP A 228 -2.08 7.89 -11.37
N TYR A 229 -3.15 8.21 -10.67
CA TYR A 229 -3.53 7.54 -9.43
C TYR A 229 -4.83 6.73 -9.56
N ASP A 230 -5.38 6.57 -10.77
CA ASP A 230 -6.68 5.92 -10.96
C ASP A 230 -6.66 4.46 -10.49
N GLU A 231 -5.58 3.74 -10.80
CA GLU A 231 -5.46 2.33 -10.41
C GLU A 231 -5.29 2.16 -8.91
N VAL A 232 -4.42 2.94 -8.28
CA VAL A 232 -4.24 2.87 -6.83
C VAL A 232 -5.52 3.29 -6.09
N ALA A 233 -6.24 4.31 -6.56
CA ALA A 233 -7.51 4.72 -6.00
C ALA A 233 -8.58 3.63 -6.14
N ARG A 234 -8.58 2.89 -7.26
CA ARG A 234 -9.44 1.73 -7.49
C ARG A 234 -9.20 0.64 -6.45
N ILE A 235 -7.95 0.26 -6.26
CA ILE A 235 -7.61 -0.81 -5.31
C ILE A 235 -7.90 -0.37 -3.86
N LEU A 236 -7.64 0.90 -3.53
CA LEU A 236 -7.97 1.48 -2.22
C LEU A 236 -9.49 1.43 -1.95
N TYR A 237 -10.31 1.81 -2.92
CA TYR A 237 -11.76 1.71 -2.79
C TYR A 237 -12.23 0.26 -2.67
N HIS A 238 -11.71 -0.65 -3.49
CA HIS A 238 -12.00 -2.08 -3.41
C HIS A 238 -11.65 -2.65 -2.03
N SER A 239 -10.49 -2.29 -1.48
CA SER A 239 -10.09 -2.71 -0.14
C SER A 239 -11.00 -2.18 0.95
N GLY A 240 -11.42 -0.92 0.84
CA GLY A 240 -12.40 -0.33 1.75
C GLY A 240 -13.76 -1.05 1.70
N VAL A 241 -14.27 -1.35 0.51
CA VAL A 241 -15.52 -2.11 0.38
C VAL A 241 -15.37 -3.51 0.96
N ALA A 242 -14.26 -4.20 0.72
CA ALA A 242 -14.03 -5.56 1.22
C ALA A 242 -14.09 -5.69 2.75
N VAL A 243 -13.74 -4.62 3.47
CA VAL A 243 -13.81 -4.56 4.95
C VAL A 243 -15.06 -3.89 5.49
N GLY A 244 -16.03 -3.54 4.62
CA GLY A 244 -17.26 -2.86 5.04
C GLY A 244 -16.99 -1.47 5.60
N MET A 245 -16.18 -0.66 4.93
CA MET A 245 -15.75 0.67 5.37
C MET A 245 -16.93 1.61 5.64
N TYR A 246 -17.01 2.17 6.83
CA TYR A 246 -17.87 3.28 7.16
C TYR A 246 -17.26 4.58 6.62
N TYR A 247 -17.64 4.94 5.39
CA TYR A 247 -17.11 6.09 4.70
C TYR A 247 -17.59 7.41 5.29
N GLY A 248 -16.67 8.35 5.49
CA GLY A 248 -16.96 9.71 5.96
C GLY A 248 -16.00 10.74 5.37
N VAL A 249 -16.42 12.01 5.36
CA VAL A 249 -15.62 13.13 4.81
C VAL A 249 -14.48 13.52 5.75
N ALA A 250 -14.70 13.44 7.06
CA ALA A 250 -13.71 13.78 8.08
C ALA A 250 -12.86 12.57 8.51
N GLY A 251 -13.35 11.36 8.26
CA GLY A 251 -12.67 10.11 8.60
C GLY A 251 -13.50 8.93 8.15
N SER A 252 -12.85 7.86 7.68
CA SER A 252 -13.47 6.59 7.33
C SER A 252 -12.86 5.50 8.20
N GLY A 253 -13.69 4.58 8.72
CA GLY A 253 -13.27 3.53 9.63
C GLY A 253 -13.83 2.18 9.26
N ALA A 254 -13.11 1.11 9.60
CA ALA A 254 -13.56 -0.26 9.43
C ALA A 254 -13.25 -1.08 10.68
N TYR A 255 -14.00 -2.16 10.87
CA TYR A 255 -13.74 -3.10 11.96
C TYR A 255 -12.55 -3.99 11.56
N TRP A 256 -11.40 -3.72 12.15
CA TRP A 256 -10.12 -4.31 11.76
C TRP A 256 -10.07 -5.86 11.82
N PRO A 257 -10.81 -6.62 12.67
CA PRO A 257 -10.90 -8.07 12.55
C PRO A 257 -11.48 -8.58 11.22
N ASP A 258 -12.16 -7.72 10.45
CA ASP A 258 -12.64 -8.12 9.12
C ASP A 258 -11.54 -8.06 8.05
N VAL A 259 -10.41 -7.41 8.34
CA VAL A 259 -9.29 -7.27 7.41
C VAL A 259 -8.70 -8.63 7.02
N TYR A 260 -8.41 -9.50 8.00
CA TYR A 260 -7.85 -10.81 7.66
C TYR A 260 -8.83 -11.69 6.87
N LYS A 261 -10.15 -11.51 7.11
CA LYS A 261 -11.19 -12.17 6.33
C LYS A 261 -11.26 -11.63 4.90
N ALA A 262 -11.14 -10.30 4.73
CA ALA A 262 -11.13 -9.67 3.42
C ALA A 262 -9.94 -10.11 2.57
N PHE A 263 -8.75 -10.22 3.17
CA PHE A 263 -7.57 -10.75 2.48
C PHE A 263 -7.83 -12.15 1.91
N SER A 264 -8.46 -13.05 2.67
CA SER A 264 -8.71 -14.41 2.20
C SER A 264 -9.93 -14.51 1.28
N ARG A 265 -11.01 -13.79 1.58
CA ARG A 265 -12.28 -13.86 0.84
C ARG A 265 -12.21 -13.14 -0.51
N ASN A 266 -11.62 -11.92 -0.52
CA ASN A 266 -11.69 -11.04 -1.68
C ASN A 266 -10.35 -10.89 -2.42
N PHE A 267 -9.23 -11.19 -1.76
CA PHE A 267 -7.90 -11.01 -2.34
C PHE A 267 -7.08 -12.30 -2.42
N GLY A 268 -7.71 -13.46 -2.23
CA GLY A 268 -7.10 -14.77 -2.50
C GLY A 268 -5.91 -15.16 -1.62
N TYR A 269 -5.64 -14.42 -0.53
CA TYR A 269 -4.58 -14.79 0.41
C TYR A 269 -4.96 -16.03 1.22
N SER A 270 -3.97 -16.88 1.49
CA SER A 270 -4.20 -18.14 2.20
C SER A 270 -4.64 -17.93 3.65
N SER A 271 -5.88 -18.30 3.98
CA SER A 271 -6.38 -18.28 5.36
C SER A 271 -5.60 -19.15 6.34
N LYS A 272 -4.73 -20.06 5.83
CA LYS A 272 -3.82 -20.87 6.65
C LYS A 272 -2.52 -20.15 6.99
N LYS A 273 -2.17 -19.10 6.23
CA LYS A 273 -0.92 -18.34 6.41
C LYS A 273 -1.17 -16.99 7.07
N ILE A 274 -2.28 -16.32 6.73
CA ILE A 274 -2.66 -15.06 7.36
C ILE A 274 -3.18 -15.32 8.76
N ALA A 275 -2.68 -14.57 9.73
CA ALA A 275 -3.13 -14.65 11.11
C ALA A 275 -3.17 -13.27 11.77
N LEU A 276 -4.17 -13.08 12.62
CA LEU A 276 -4.30 -11.92 13.49
C LEU A 276 -3.75 -12.27 14.86
N HIS A 277 -2.80 -11.47 15.32
CA HIS A 277 -2.16 -11.62 16.62
C HIS A 277 -2.34 -10.36 17.47
N TYR A 278 -2.39 -10.55 18.79
CA TYR A 278 -2.51 -9.46 19.76
C TYR A 278 -1.24 -9.35 20.58
N LYS A 279 -0.65 -8.14 20.71
CA LYS A 279 0.60 -7.92 21.46
C LYS A 279 0.51 -8.43 22.90
N LYS A 280 -0.65 -8.29 23.55
CA LYS A 280 -0.88 -8.76 24.94
C LYS A 280 -0.61 -10.26 25.15
N ASP A 281 -0.66 -11.07 24.10
CA ASP A 281 -0.46 -12.53 24.17
C ASP A 281 1.02 -12.90 24.04
N TYR A 282 1.92 -11.92 23.94
CA TYR A 282 3.35 -12.09 23.70
C TYR A 282 4.19 -11.30 24.70
N SER A 283 5.39 -11.80 25.00
CA SER A 283 6.44 -10.95 25.55
C SER A 283 6.92 -9.95 24.48
N THR A 284 7.56 -8.85 24.86
CA THR A 284 8.12 -7.87 23.91
C THR A 284 9.03 -8.54 22.87
N SER A 285 9.95 -9.42 23.33
CA SER A 285 10.84 -10.16 22.42
C SER A 285 10.10 -11.14 21.52
N GLY A 286 9.05 -11.80 22.02
CA GLY A 286 8.19 -12.70 21.24
C GLY A 286 7.42 -11.94 20.18
N TRP A 287 6.91 -10.76 20.52
CA TRP A 287 6.21 -9.87 19.61
C TRP A 287 7.11 -9.37 18.48
N LEU A 288 8.29 -8.83 18.85
CA LEU A 288 9.28 -8.39 17.88
C LEU A 288 9.69 -9.53 16.92
N LYS A 289 9.93 -10.73 17.45
CA LYS A 289 10.26 -11.89 16.63
C LYS A 289 9.15 -12.26 15.65
N LEU A 290 7.88 -12.17 16.06
CA LEU A 290 6.73 -12.39 15.18
C LEU A 290 6.74 -11.42 14.01
N LEU A 291 6.90 -10.11 14.26
CA LEU A 291 6.93 -9.08 13.24
C LEU A 291 8.13 -9.25 12.30
N LEU A 292 9.33 -9.46 12.87
CA LEU A 292 10.56 -9.64 12.10
C LEU A 292 10.52 -10.88 11.20
N ASN A 293 9.84 -11.94 11.61
CA ASN A 293 9.68 -13.10 10.75
C ASN A 293 8.99 -12.75 9.42
N ASP A 294 8.00 -11.84 9.42
CA ASP A 294 7.37 -11.40 8.18
C ASP A 294 8.28 -10.46 7.39
N ILE A 295 8.86 -9.47 8.05
CA ILE A 295 9.75 -8.47 7.43
C ILE A 295 10.93 -9.15 6.74
N GLN A 296 11.59 -10.10 7.41
CA GLN A 296 12.72 -10.88 6.86
C GLN A 296 12.32 -11.75 5.66
N ASN A 297 11.03 -12.09 5.54
CA ASN A 297 10.49 -12.80 4.39
C ASN A 297 9.86 -11.86 3.33
N GLY A 298 10.20 -10.58 3.36
CA GLY A 298 9.75 -9.59 2.38
C GLY A 298 8.25 -9.30 2.45
N ARG A 299 7.64 -9.39 3.62
CA ARG A 299 6.22 -9.11 3.84
C ARG A 299 6.05 -7.93 4.80
N ALA A 300 5.30 -6.92 4.40
CA ALA A 300 4.88 -5.86 5.30
C ALA A 300 3.80 -6.39 6.27
N VAL A 301 3.87 -5.95 7.50
CA VAL A 301 2.92 -6.31 8.55
C VAL A 301 1.87 -5.21 8.67
N VAL A 302 0.59 -5.56 8.56
CA VAL A 302 -0.51 -4.63 8.82
C VAL A 302 -0.72 -4.54 10.33
N TYR A 303 -0.41 -3.38 10.89
CA TYR A 303 -0.39 -3.15 12.33
C TYR A 303 -1.53 -2.22 12.75
N PHE A 304 -2.11 -2.50 13.90
CA PHE A 304 -3.22 -1.74 14.48
C PHE A 304 -2.86 -1.29 15.88
N GLY A 305 -3.19 -0.05 16.18
CA GLY A 305 -3.18 0.49 17.52
C GLY A 305 -4.42 1.32 17.77
N SER A 306 -4.75 1.56 19.02
CA SER A 306 -5.89 2.38 19.39
C SER A 306 -5.47 3.53 20.30
N SER A 307 -6.11 4.69 20.12
CA SER A 307 -6.16 5.75 21.11
C SER A 307 -7.44 5.66 21.93
N GLU A 308 -7.63 6.54 22.90
CA GLU A 308 -8.84 6.60 23.72
C GLU A 308 -10.15 6.76 22.91
N THR A 309 -10.06 7.29 21.70
CA THR A 309 -11.23 7.63 20.89
C THR A 309 -11.26 6.99 19.52
N ILE A 310 -10.11 6.64 18.95
CA ILE A 310 -10.01 6.19 17.55
C ILE A 310 -8.93 5.10 17.42
N GLY A 311 -9.24 4.04 16.67
CA GLY A 311 -8.25 3.06 16.23
C GLY A 311 -7.56 3.52 14.95
N HIS A 312 -6.26 3.21 14.81
CA HIS A 312 -5.47 3.50 13.62
C HIS A 312 -4.82 2.24 13.06
N CYS A 313 -4.61 2.25 11.75
CA CYS A 313 -3.92 1.20 11.00
C CYS A 313 -2.71 1.81 10.29
N TRP A 314 -1.57 1.14 10.35
CA TRP A 314 -0.33 1.46 9.64
C TRP A 314 0.42 0.20 9.28
N ASN A 315 1.60 0.31 8.66
CA ASN A 315 2.41 -0.85 8.36
C ASN A 315 3.77 -0.79 9.07
N ILE A 316 4.26 -1.97 9.47
CA ILE A 316 5.65 -2.18 9.83
C ILE A 316 6.29 -2.92 8.66
N ASP A 317 7.34 -2.33 8.05
CA ASP A 317 7.82 -2.77 6.75
C ASP A 317 9.35 -2.74 6.60
N GLY A 318 10.09 -2.53 7.68
CA GLY A 318 11.54 -2.54 7.68
C GLY A 318 12.14 -2.81 9.07
N TRP A 319 13.45 -3.04 9.10
CA TRP A 319 14.23 -3.31 10.31
C TRP A 319 15.65 -2.79 10.19
N LYS A 320 16.14 -2.12 11.23
CA LYS A 320 17.53 -1.68 11.34
C LYS A 320 18.20 -2.36 12.52
N ASN A 321 19.15 -3.25 12.24
CA ASN A 321 19.81 -4.06 13.28
C ASN A 321 20.72 -3.21 14.19
N SER A 322 21.39 -2.19 13.65
CA SER A 322 22.28 -1.32 14.42
C SER A 322 21.56 -0.52 15.51
N THR A 323 20.33 -0.13 15.27
CA THR A 323 19.47 0.62 16.20
C THR A 323 18.41 -0.23 16.90
N GLN A 324 18.18 -1.46 16.41
CA GLN A 324 17.17 -2.39 16.90
C GLN A 324 15.75 -1.81 16.82
N MET A 325 15.44 -1.11 15.72
CA MET A 325 14.15 -0.47 15.51
C MET A 325 13.47 -0.97 14.23
N VAL A 326 12.14 -0.98 14.26
CA VAL A 326 11.30 -1.30 13.13
C VAL A 326 10.96 -0.03 12.34
N HIS A 327 10.95 -0.13 11.00
CA HIS A 327 10.43 0.96 10.17
C HIS A 327 8.91 0.94 10.15
N VAL A 328 8.32 2.12 10.31
CA VAL A 328 6.87 2.36 10.33
C VAL A 328 6.48 3.25 9.17
N ASN A 329 5.53 2.78 8.36
CA ASN A 329 4.85 3.58 7.35
C ASN A 329 3.43 3.89 7.83
N TRP A 330 3.17 5.15 8.15
CA TRP A 330 1.91 5.59 8.75
C TRP A 330 0.74 5.65 7.76
N GLY A 331 0.99 5.53 6.44
CA GLY A 331 -0.07 5.63 5.41
C GLY A 331 -0.57 7.05 5.17
N TRP A 332 0.27 8.06 5.41
CA TRP A 332 -0.04 9.49 5.28
C TRP A 332 0.89 10.21 4.30
N GLY A 333 1.11 9.60 3.13
CA GLY A 333 1.93 10.20 2.07
C GLY A 333 3.41 10.34 2.43
N GLY A 334 3.94 9.43 3.25
CA GLY A 334 5.32 9.44 3.73
C GLY A 334 5.58 10.35 4.93
N ILE A 335 4.59 11.14 5.36
CA ILE A 335 4.75 12.04 6.52
C ILE A 335 4.98 11.22 7.78
N GLY A 336 6.07 11.55 8.51
CA GLY A 336 6.43 10.92 9.79
C GLY A 336 6.96 9.49 9.68
N ASN A 337 7.11 8.94 8.47
CA ASN A 337 7.74 7.62 8.31
C ASN A 337 9.14 7.63 8.91
N GLY A 338 9.51 6.54 9.57
CA GLY A 338 10.80 6.41 10.24
C GLY A 338 10.90 5.13 11.04
N TYR A 339 11.95 5.03 11.83
CA TYR A 339 12.23 3.90 12.70
C TYR A 339 11.76 4.17 14.12
N PHE A 340 11.07 3.19 14.71
CA PHE A 340 10.48 3.31 16.04
C PHE A 340 10.82 2.10 16.91
N ASP A 341 10.99 2.37 18.21
CA ASP A 341 11.15 1.29 19.17
C ASP A 341 9.82 0.58 19.39
N ILE A 342 9.79 -0.75 19.22
CA ILE A 342 8.56 -1.54 19.40
C ILE A 342 8.07 -1.51 20.86
N GLU A 343 8.94 -1.25 21.83
CA GLU A 343 8.55 -1.07 23.24
C GLU A 343 7.79 0.23 23.44
N SER A 344 8.12 1.26 22.64
CA SER A 344 7.43 2.55 22.64
C SER A 344 6.10 2.57 21.89
N MET A 345 5.69 1.46 21.28
CA MET A 345 4.34 1.29 20.74
C MET A 345 3.37 0.94 21.87
N HIS A 346 3.13 1.93 22.75
CA HIS A 346 2.25 1.75 23.89
C HIS A 346 0.77 1.79 23.52
N ASP A 347 -0.03 1.10 24.33
CA ASP A 347 -1.48 1.19 24.30
C ASP A 347 -1.94 2.31 25.25
N THR A 348 -2.78 3.22 24.77
CA THR A 348 -3.30 4.34 25.57
C THR A 348 -4.38 3.94 26.59
N PHE A 349 -4.74 2.66 26.66
CA PHE A 349 -5.80 2.21 27.54
C PHE A 349 -5.26 1.48 28.78
N GLN A 350 -4.96 2.22 29.83
CA GLN A 350 -4.89 1.65 31.17
C GLN A 350 -6.31 1.54 31.72
N GLY A 351 -6.81 0.29 31.90
CA GLY A 351 -7.92 -0.01 32.77
C GLY A 351 -9.25 -0.41 32.16
N GLN A 352 -9.38 -0.55 30.85
CA GLN A 352 -10.51 -1.24 30.24
C GLN A 352 -10.02 -2.36 29.32
N GLU A 353 -10.59 -3.55 29.49
CA GLU A 353 -10.41 -4.69 28.60
C GLU A 353 -10.99 -4.38 27.21
N PHE A 354 -10.37 -3.47 26.47
CA PHE A 354 -10.62 -3.40 25.04
C PHE A 354 -9.71 -4.43 24.36
N PRO A 355 -10.27 -5.43 23.64
CA PRO A 355 -9.49 -6.46 22.99
C PRO A 355 -8.69 -5.95 21.78
N LEU A 356 -8.55 -4.63 21.62
CA LEU A 356 -8.10 -3.98 20.40
C LEU A 356 -6.67 -3.40 20.50
N ASN A 357 -6.03 -3.56 21.64
CA ASN A 357 -4.73 -2.98 21.92
C ASN A 357 -3.65 -3.66 21.09
N ASN A 358 -2.87 -2.91 20.35
CA ASN A 358 -1.77 -3.36 19.50
C ASN A 358 -1.92 -4.78 18.96
N SER A 359 -2.33 -4.88 17.72
CA SER A 359 -2.47 -6.13 17.01
C SER A 359 -1.85 -6.05 15.62
N ALA A 360 -1.53 -7.20 15.08
CA ALA A 360 -0.88 -7.30 13.79
C ALA A 360 -1.51 -8.42 12.95
N ILE A 361 -1.67 -8.16 11.66
CA ILE A 361 -1.94 -9.20 10.69
C ILE A 361 -0.61 -9.52 10.02
N VAL A 362 -0.20 -10.76 10.17
CA VAL A 362 1.01 -11.35 9.59
C VAL A 362 0.66 -12.38 8.52
N GLY A 363 1.64 -12.77 7.71
CA GLY A 363 1.47 -13.78 6.66
C GLY A 363 0.81 -13.23 5.39
N VAL A 364 0.79 -11.89 5.20
CA VAL A 364 0.29 -11.25 3.97
C VAL A 364 1.32 -11.45 2.86
N GLY A 365 1.34 -12.65 2.29
CA GLY A 365 2.30 -13.06 1.25
C GLY A 365 1.63 -13.72 0.07
N ALA A 366 2.07 -13.37 -1.14
CA ALA A 366 1.68 -14.06 -2.36
C ALA A 366 2.07 -15.55 -2.30
N PRO A 367 1.43 -16.42 -3.08
CA PRO A 367 1.91 -17.78 -3.28
C PRO A 367 3.38 -17.77 -3.71
N LEU A 368 4.22 -18.63 -3.10
CA LEU A 368 5.66 -18.65 -3.40
C LEU A 368 5.96 -19.40 -4.70
N THR A 369 5.25 -20.49 -4.96
CA THR A 369 5.53 -21.43 -6.06
C THR A 369 4.38 -21.52 -7.07
N ALA A 370 3.13 -21.33 -6.65
CA ALA A 370 2.01 -21.35 -7.57
C ALA A 370 2.02 -20.11 -8.47
N PRO A 371 1.82 -20.26 -9.79
CA PRO A 371 1.47 -19.14 -10.64
C PRO A 371 0.11 -18.58 -10.18
N TYR A 372 -0.06 -17.25 -10.22
CA TYR A 372 -1.26 -16.61 -9.69
C TYR A 372 -1.92 -15.63 -10.68
N GLY A 373 -1.45 -15.61 -11.92
CA GLY A 373 -2.05 -14.85 -13.00
C GLY A 373 -1.29 -15.01 -14.30
N VAL A 374 -2.00 -14.72 -15.40
CA VAL A 374 -1.45 -14.70 -16.76
C VAL A 374 -1.93 -13.42 -17.44
N LYS A 375 -1.03 -12.73 -18.14
CA LYS A 375 -1.36 -11.52 -18.92
C LYS A 375 -0.90 -11.71 -20.37
N LEU A 376 -1.74 -11.29 -21.30
CA LEU A 376 -1.37 -11.09 -22.70
C LEU A 376 -1.11 -9.61 -22.98
N SER A 377 -0.02 -9.29 -23.66
CA SER A 377 0.28 -7.91 -24.07
C SER A 377 -0.70 -7.38 -25.12
N ASN A 378 -1.40 -8.26 -25.82
CA ASN A 378 -2.38 -7.92 -26.85
C ASN A 378 -3.44 -9.02 -26.98
N THR A 379 -4.70 -8.64 -27.11
CA THR A 379 -5.85 -9.52 -27.38
C THR A 379 -6.55 -9.21 -28.71
N ARG A 380 -6.00 -8.29 -29.51
CA ARG A 380 -6.52 -7.91 -30.83
C ARG A 380 -5.57 -8.39 -31.91
N PHE A 381 -6.00 -9.36 -32.72
CA PHE A 381 -5.19 -9.97 -33.76
C PHE A 381 -5.63 -9.53 -35.14
N VAL A 382 -4.68 -9.43 -36.04
CA VAL A 382 -4.91 -8.97 -37.40
C VAL A 382 -5.26 -10.16 -38.28
N GLU A 383 -6.38 -10.10 -39.00
CA GLU A 383 -6.77 -11.08 -40.01
C GLU A 383 -5.67 -11.20 -41.10
N GLY A 384 -5.38 -12.41 -41.51
CA GLY A 384 -4.31 -12.69 -42.48
C GLY A 384 -2.92 -12.84 -41.87
N THR A 385 -2.73 -12.67 -40.55
CA THR A 385 -1.45 -12.94 -39.90
C THR A 385 -1.10 -14.42 -40.09
N ALA A 386 0.10 -14.69 -40.61
CA ALA A 386 0.56 -16.04 -40.92
C ALA A 386 0.82 -16.89 -39.67
N ALA A 387 0.77 -18.21 -39.79
CA ALA A 387 1.18 -19.12 -38.73
C ALA A 387 2.61 -18.85 -38.26
N GLY A 388 2.89 -19.05 -36.99
CA GLY A 388 4.20 -18.84 -36.37
C GLY A 388 4.57 -17.39 -36.08
N VAL A 389 3.74 -16.39 -36.46
CA VAL A 389 3.98 -14.99 -36.14
C VAL A 389 3.52 -14.72 -34.70
N ALA A 390 4.36 -14.05 -33.93
CA ALA A 390 4.03 -13.63 -32.55
C ALA A 390 2.86 -12.64 -32.53
N LEU A 391 1.87 -12.92 -31.71
CA LEU A 391 0.62 -12.15 -31.57
C LEU A 391 0.61 -11.31 -30.30
N ALA A 392 1.17 -11.87 -29.22
CA ALA A 392 1.25 -11.23 -27.91
C ALA A 392 2.41 -11.83 -27.10
N ASP A 393 2.94 -11.07 -26.17
CA ASP A 393 3.78 -11.61 -25.09
C ASP A 393 2.87 -12.24 -24.03
N VAL A 394 3.30 -13.37 -23.47
CA VAL A 394 2.63 -14.07 -22.37
C VAL A 394 3.43 -13.82 -21.10
N THR A 395 2.89 -13.07 -20.18
CA THR A 395 3.49 -12.83 -18.87
C THR A 395 2.82 -13.71 -17.83
N VAL A 396 3.60 -14.54 -17.12
CA VAL A 396 3.12 -15.34 -15.99
C VAL A 396 3.52 -14.67 -14.69
N PHE A 397 2.56 -14.45 -13.81
CA PHE A 397 2.83 -13.92 -12.48
C PHE A 397 3.09 -15.09 -11.53
N CYS A 398 4.33 -15.20 -11.05
CA CYS A 398 4.80 -16.20 -10.10
C CYS A 398 5.96 -15.59 -9.29
N LYS A 399 6.07 -15.94 -8.01
CA LYS A 399 7.20 -15.49 -7.15
C LYS A 399 8.45 -16.37 -7.29
N ASP A 400 8.29 -17.57 -7.81
CA ASP A 400 9.40 -18.48 -8.08
C ASP A 400 10.11 -18.06 -9.37
N SER A 401 11.28 -17.43 -9.23
CA SER A 401 12.11 -17.00 -10.36
C SER A 401 12.73 -18.13 -11.14
N GLU A 402 12.77 -19.34 -10.58
CA GLU A 402 13.33 -20.54 -11.19
C GLU A 402 12.23 -21.46 -11.79
N ALA A 403 10.96 -20.99 -11.78
CA ALA A 403 9.85 -21.76 -12.29
C ALA A 403 9.91 -21.90 -13.81
N ASN A 404 9.75 -23.14 -14.27
CA ASN A 404 9.44 -23.43 -15.66
C ASN A 404 7.94 -23.70 -15.79
N PHE A 405 7.35 -23.27 -16.91
CA PHE A 405 5.92 -23.34 -17.09
C PHE A 405 5.55 -24.14 -18.33
N THR A 406 4.55 -25.01 -18.17
CA THR A 406 3.80 -25.58 -19.28
C THR A 406 2.50 -24.84 -19.49
N TYR A 407 2.03 -24.82 -20.74
CA TYR A 407 0.84 -24.09 -21.17
C TYR A 407 -0.16 -25.02 -21.81
N ASP A 408 -1.41 -25.02 -21.34
CA ASP A 408 -2.54 -25.70 -21.98
C ASP A 408 -3.54 -24.64 -22.44
N LEU A 409 -3.68 -24.50 -23.75
CA LEU A 409 -4.53 -23.49 -24.39
C LEU A 409 -5.82 -24.12 -24.86
N ARG A 410 -6.94 -23.60 -24.41
CA ARG A 410 -8.28 -24.11 -24.69
C ARG A 410 -9.13 -23.04 -25.34
N GLY A 411 -9.96 -23.45 -26.26
CA GLY A 411 -11.02 -22.67 -26.85
C GLY A 411 -12.35 -22.84 -26.15
N PRO A 412 -13.41 -22.14 -26.63
CA PRO A 412 -14.74 -22.29 -26.10
C PRO A 412 -15.20 -23.74 -26.19
N LYS A 413 -16.07 -24.15 -25.28
CA LYS A 413 -16.71 -25.47 -25.35
C LYS A 413 -17.67 -25.53 -26.53
N ASN A 414 -17.67 -26.62 -27.24
CA ASN A 414 -18.68 -26.91 -28.27
C ASN A 414 -20.05 -27.23 -27.62
N ILE A 415 -21.08 -27.41 -28.44
CA ILE A 415 -22.44 -27.71 -27.97
C ILE A 415 -22.55 -29.04 -27.19
N THR A 416 -21.55 -29.90 -27.27
CA THR A 416 -21.46 -31.16 -26.51
C THR A 416 -20.62 -31.02 -25.23
N GLY A 417 -20.14 -29.82 -24.91
CA GLY A 417 -19.36 -29.53 -23.71
C GLY A 417 -17.86 -29.82 -23.84
N ASN A 418 -17.37 -30.25 -25.00
CA ASN A 418 -15.95 -30.51 -25.23
C ASN A 418 -15.22 -29.22 -25.63
N ASN A 419 -14.01 -29.02 -25.14
CA ASN A 419 -13.16 -27.90 -25.54
C ASN A 419 -12.81 -28.01 -27.05
N ILE A 420 -12.89 -26.89 -27.75
CA ILE A 420 -12.36 -26.73 -29.10
C ILE A 420 -10.84 -26.61 -28.99
N VAL A 421 -10.09 -27.34 -29.81
CA VAL A 421 -8.63 -27.22 -29.84
C VAL A 421 -8.25 -25.78 -30.20
N SER A 422 -7.40 -25.18 -29.40
CA SER A 422 -6.91 -23.82 -29.62
C SER A 422 -6.06 -23.76 -30.90
N PRO A 423 -6.26 -22.75 -31.77
CA PRO A 423 -5.37 -22.49 -32.89
C PRO A 423 -4.11 -21.73 -32.47
N TYR A 424 -3.86 -21.61 -31.17
CA TYR A 424 -2.72 -20.90 -30.61
C TYR A 424 -1.86 -21.81 -29.76
N GLU A 425 -0.57 -21.48 -29.66
CA GLU A 425 0.39 -22.11 -28.77
C GLU A 425 1.30 -21.03 -28.14
N VAL A 426 1.99 -21.35 -27.06
CA VAL A 426 3.01 -20.47 -26.47
C VAL A 426 4.39 -21.02 -26.82
N VAL A 427 5.18 -20.18 -27.47
CA VAL A 427 6.56 -20.48 -27.87
C VAL A 427 7.46 -19.36 -27.37
N ASP A 428 8.46 -19.69 -26.55
CA ASP A 428 9.40 -18.73 -25.97
C ASP A 428 8.71 -17.52 -25.30
N GLY A 429 7.66 -17.79 -24.52
CA GLY A 429 6.90 -16.74 -23.81
C GLY A 429 6.03 -15.85 -24.72
N LYS A 430 5.82 -16.26 -25.97
CA LYS A 430 4.97 -15.55 -26.93
C LYS A 430 3.80 -16.41 -27.37
N LEU A 431 2.62 -15.81 -27.43
CA LEU A 431 1.46 -16.42 -28.05
C LEU A 431 1.64 -16.36 -29.57
N VAL A 432 1.59 -17.50 -30.25
CA VAL A 432 1.68 -17.60 -31.69
C VAL A 432 0.48 -18.37 -32.22
N SER A 433 0.06 -18.09 -33.47
CA SER A 433 -0.96 -18.89 -34.12
C SER A 433 -0.35 -20.07 -34.84
N THR A 434 -0.96 -21.24 -34.71
CA THR A 434 -0.56 -22.47 -35.46
C THR A 434 -1.05 -22.49 -36.89
N GLN A 435 -1.89 -21.53 -37.29
CA GLN A 435 -2.47 -21.39 -38.63
C GLN A 435 -2.63 -19.90 -38.98
N THR A 436 -2.87 -19.61 -40.28
CA THR A 436 -3.20 -18.23 -40.69
C THR A 436 -4.47 -17.76 -39.98
N ILE A 437 -4.44 -16.57 -39.40
CA ILE A 437 -5.60 -15.98 -38.68
C ILE A 437 -6.68 -15.58 -39.68
N GLU A 438 -7.83 -16.20 -39.60
CA GLU A 438 -9.01 -15.85 -40.41
C GLU A 438 -10.14 -15.31 -39.54
N ASN A 439 -10.82 -14.26 -40.02
CA ASN A 439 -11.99 -13.70 -39.34
C ASN A 439 -13.16 -14.70 -39.23
N LYS A 440 -13.14 -15.75 -40.03
CA LYS A 440 -14.12 -16.86 -40.00
C LYS A 440 -13.87 -17.85 -38.86
N THR A 441 -12.71 -17.84 -38.22
CA THR A 441 -12.47 -18.60 -37.01
C THR A 441 -13.35 -18.03 -35.92
N LYS A 442 -14.43 -18.70 -35.57
CA LYS A 442 -15.38 -18.39 -34.50
C LYS A 442 -14.71 -18.38 -33.10
N PHE A 443 -13.42 -18.12 -33.05
CA PHE A 443 -12.59 -18.19 -31.87
C PHE A 443 -12.47 -16.80 -31.31
N THR A 444 -13.41 -16.41 -30.45
CA THR A 444 -13.43 -15.13 -29.75
C THR A 444 -12.99 -15.25 -28.30
N TYR A 445 -12.56 -16.43 -27.90
CA TYR A 445 -12.28 -16.79 -26.52
C TYR A 445 -11.07 -17.72 -26.44
N LEU A 446 -10.15 -17.43 -25.56
CA LEU A 446 -8.95 -18.22 -25.29
C LEU A 446 -8.79 -18.37 -23.78
N SER A 447 -8.75 -19.60 -23.29
CA SER A 447 -8.32 -19.91 -21.93
C SER A 447 -6.87 -20.41 -21.97
N ILE A 448 -6.02 -19.88 -21.10
CA ILE A 448 -4.63 -20.31 -20.94
C ILE A 448 -4.48 -20.84 -19.52
N GLN A 449 -4.27 -22.13 -19.37
CA GLN A 449 -3.83 -22.75 -18.13
C GLN A 449 -2.31 -22.82 -18.12
N VAL A 450 -1.70 -22.23 -17.09
CA VAL A 450 -0.26 -22.26 -16.85
C VAL A 450 0.03 -23.11 -15.65
N THR A 451 0.93 -24.08 -15.77
CA THR A 451 1.32 -24.99 -14.69
C THR A 451 2.82 -24.85 -14.42
N ASN A 452 3.19 -24.63 -13.17
CA ASN A 452 4.58 -24.71 -12.73
C ASN A 452 5.03 -26.18 -12.76
N GLU A 453 6.02 -26.50 -13.59
CA GLU A 453 6.51 -27.87 -13.78
C GLU A 453 7.12 -28.47 -12.50
N ASN A 454 7.70 -27.62 -11.65
CA ASN A 454 8.36 -28.06 -10.43
C ASN A 454 7.36 -28.52 -9.36
N THR A 455 6.17 -27.91 -9.31
CA THR A 455 5.20 -28.14 -8.23
C THR A 455 3.88 -28.75 -8.69
N GLY A 456 3.55 -28.65 -10.00
CA GLY A 456 2.26 -29.05 -10.54
C GLY A 456 1.12 -28.08 -10.21
N GLU A 457 1.41 -26.97 -9.51
CA GLU A 457 0.42 -25.93 -9.22
C GLU A 457 0.11 -25.11 -10.48
N SER A 458 -1.14 -24.71 -10.66
CA SER A 458 -1.57 -24.04 -11.91
C SER A 458 -2.55 -22.89 -11.64
N VAL A 459 -2.60 -21.98 -12.63
CA VAL A 459 -3.63 -20.93 -12.75
C VAL A 459 -4.21 -20.99 -14.16
N GLU A 460 -5.48 -20.64 -14.32
CA GLU A 460 -6.17 -20.55 -15.62
C GLU A 460 -6.75 -19.14 -15.76
N GLU A 461 -6.47 -18.48 -16.90
CA GLU A 461 -7.00 -17.16 -17.25
C GLU A 461 -7.70 -17.19 -18.60
N GLU A 462 -8.79 -16.41 -18.70
CA GLU A 462 -9.65 -16.35 -19.87
C GLU A 462 -9.50 -15.00 -20.60
N PHE A 463 -9.33 -15.05 -21.91
CA PHE A 463 -9.13 -13.88 -22.75
C PHE A 463 -10.16 -13.81 -23.87
N ASN A 464 -10.76 -12.64 -24.05
CA ASN A 464 -11.58 -12.34 -25.22
C ASN A 464 -10.66 -11.89 -26.36
N ILE A 465 -10.57 -12.71 -27.40
CA ILE A 465 -9.74 -12.44 -28.58
C ILE A 465 -10.59 -11.79 -29.66
N HIS A 466 -10.12 -10.67 -30.16
CA HIS A 466 -10.75 -9.91 -31.25
C HIS A 466 -9.92 -10.07 -32.52
N ILE A 467 -10.52 -10.60 -33.60
CA ILE A 467 -9.88 -10.69 -34.90
C ILE A 467 -10.50 -9.63 -35.80
N GLY A 468 -9.69 -8.74 -36.35
CA GLY A 468 -10.13 -7.64 -37.23
C GLY A 468 -9.29 -7.53 -38.50
N ALA A 469 -9.86 -6.88 -39.52
CA ALA A 469 -9.13 -6.55 -40.73
C ALA A 469 -7.96 -5.58 -40.44
N ASN A 470 -6.91 -5.64 -41.25
CA ASN A 470 -5.70 -4.83 -41.14
C ASN A 470 -5.94 -3.35 -41.50
N ASN A 471 -7.02 -2.76 -41.05
CA ASN A 471 -7.25 -1.32 -41.16
C ASN A 471 -6.79 -0.69 -39.83
N ALA A 472 -5.50 -0.80 -39.56
CA ALA A 472 -4.90 -0.28 -38.37
C ALA A 472 -4.99 1.25 -38.32
N VAL A 473 -6.05 1.76 -37.75
CA VAL A 473 -5.93 2.93 -36.89
C VAL A 473 -5.26 2.41 -35.62
N GLU A 474 -4.03 2.78 -35.40
CA GLU A 474 -3.30 2.45 -34.17
C GLU A 474 -4.14 2.94 -32.99
N VAL A 475 -4.80 2.02 -32.29
CA VAL A 475 -5.46 2.36 -31.03
C VAL A 475 -4.32 2.47 -30.04
N VAL A 476 -3.82 3.66 -29.87
CA VAL A 476 -2.98 3.98 -28.74
C VAL A 476 -3.87 3.70 -27.52
N GLU A 477 -3.59 2.63 -26.78
CA GLU A 477 -4.12 2.49 -25.42
C GLU A 477 -3.61 3.71 -24.66
N SER A 478 -4.43 4.72 -24.61
CA SER A 478 -4.00 5.96 -24.04
C SER A 478 -4.55 6.06 -22.62
N ASN A 479 -3.67 5.87 -21.66
CA ASN A 479 -3.77 6.60 -20.39
C ASN A 479 -3.89 8.13 -20.59
N ALA A 480 -3.87 8.59 -21.81
CA ALA A 480 -3.97 9.97 -22.21
C ALA A 480 -5.42 10.50 -22.32
N LEU A 481 -6.44 9.65 -22.55
CA LEU A 481 -7.85 10.05 -22.47
C LEU A 481 -8.35 9.84 -21.05
N ARG A 482 -8.65 10.91 -20.33
CA ARG A 482 -9.19 10.85 -18.98
C ARG A 482 -10.66 11.23 -18.97
N LEU A 483 -11.47 10.44 -18.26
CA LEU A 483 -12.90 10.70 -18.07
C LEU A 483 -13.18 10.76 -16.57
N TYR A 484 -13.81 11.83 -16.11
CA TYR A 484 -14.24 11.92 -14.73
C TYR A 484 -15.50 12.79 -14.54
N PRO A 485 -16.33 12.42 -13.57
CA PRO A 485 -16.23 11.20 -12.81
C PRO A 485 -16.50 9.97 -13.71
N SER A 486 -15.88 8.83 -13.40
CA SER A 486 -16.13 7.57 -14.14
C SER A 486 -17.59 7.09 -14.03
N VAL A 487 -18.29 7.56 -13.00
CA VAL A 487 -19.75 7.44 -12.82
C VAL A 487 -20.35 8.83 -12.80
N ALA A 488 -21.00 9.24 -13.88
CA ALA A 488 -21.46 10.60 -14.13
C ALA A 488 -22.98 10.69 -14.24
N GLU A 489 -23.58 11.80 -13.76
CA GLU A 489 -25.03 12.02 -13.83
C GLU A 489 -25.44 13.03 -14.91
N GLN A 490 -24.84 14.20 -14.93
CA GLN A 490 -25.23 15.28 -15.83
C GLN A 490 -24.12 15.67 -16.81
N ARG A 491 -22.86 15.62 -16.33
CA ARG A 491 -21.69 16.03 -17.10
C ARG A 491 -20.56 15.01 -16.95
N LEU A 492 -19.81 14.85 -18.02
CA LEU A 492 -18.61 14.06 -18.08
C LEU A 492 -17.47 14.99 -18.48
N THR A 493 -16.49 15.16 -17.61
CA THR A 493 -15.27 15.88 -17.95
C THR A 493 -14.36 14.96 -18.73
N VAL A 494 -13.87 15.43 -19.87
CA VAL A 494 -12.98 14.70 -20.77
C VAL A 494 -11.68 15.47 -20.88
N GLU A 495 -10.56 14.86 -20.49
CA GLU A 495 -9.23 15.38 -20.78
C GLU A 495 -8.60 14.57 -21.92
N VAL A 496 -8.06 15.27 -22.91
CA VAL A 496 -7.53 14.68 -24.16
C VAL A 496 -6.04 14.97 -24.32
N PRO A 497 -5.28 14.05 -24.93
CA PRO A 497 -3.85 14.24 -25.15
C PRO A 497 -3.51 15.28 -26.21
N VAL A 498 -4.40 15.41 -27.21
CA VAL A 498 -4.24 16.32 -28.35
C VAL A 498 -5.59 16.99 -28.60
N VAL A 499 -5.63 18.31 -28.74
CA VAL A 499 -6.86 19.09 -29.01
C VAL A 499 -7.27 19.04 -30.48
N GLY A 500 -8.53 19.37 -30.76
CA GLY A 500 -9.08 19.46 -32.12
C GLY A 500 -9.60 18.16 -32.69
N GLY A 501 -9.55 17.05 -31.93
CA GLY A 501 -10.10 15.77 -32.32
C GLY A 501 -11.61 15.67 -32.15
N LYS A 502 -12.20 14.64 -32.73
CA LYS A 502 -13.63 14.34 -32.65
C LYS A 502 -13.90 13.26 -31.61
N TYR A 503 -14.89 13.50 -30.76
CA TYR A 503 -15.37 12.44 -29.88
C TYR A 503 -16.70 11.87 -30.37
N ALA A 504 -16.94 10.61 -30.05
CA ALA A 504 -18.24 9.96 -30.18
C ALA A 504 -18.49 9.10 -28.92
N ILE A 505 -19.70 9.13 -28.40
CA ILE A 505 -20.14 8.29 -27.28
C ILE A 505 -21.02 7.17 -27.84
N TYR A 506 -20.72 5.95 -27.46
CA TYR A 506 -21.44 4.75 -27.88
C TYR A 506 -22.06 4.05 -26.67
N SER A 507 -23.25 3.50 -26.84
CA SER A 507 -23.82 2.52 -25.93
C SER A 507 -23.10 1.18 -26.07
N LEU A 508 -23.28 0.27 -25.11
CA LEU A 508 -22.72 -1.10 -25.20
C LEU A 508 -23.28 -1.90 -26.39
N SER A 509 -24.44 -1.53 -26.93
CA SER A 509 -24.97 -2.12 -28.17
C SER A 509 -24.30 -1.60 -29.44
N GLY A 510 -23.33 -0.68 -29.32
CA GLY A 510 -22.64 -0.06 -30.46
C GLY A 510 -23.38 1.12 -31.10
N ALA A 511 -24.53 1.56 -30.56
CA ALA A 511 -25.23 2.72 -31.08
C ALA A 511 -24.52 4.03 -30.67
N GLN A 512 -24.19 4.89 -31.62
CA GLN A 512 -23.66 6.23 -31.35
C GLN A 512 -24.76 7.11 -30.77
N VAL A 513 -24.56 7.65 -29.57
CA VAL A 513 -25.54 8.44 -28.81
C VAL A 513 -25.17 9.91 -28.69
N ALA A 514 -23.91 10.26 -28.85
CA ALA A 514 -23.44 11.64 -28.89
C ALA A 514 -22.14 11.74 -29.71
N THR A 515 -21.87 12.97 -30.23
CA THR A 515 -20.62 13.27 -30.95
C THR A 515 -20.33 14.77 -30.87
N GLY A 516 -19.07 15.14 -31.03
CA GLY A 516 -18.63 16.53 -31.06
C GLY A 516 -17.14 16.66 -31.32
N THR A 517 -16.59 17.86 -31.17
CA THR A 517 -15.17 18.16 -31.31
C THR A 517 -14.69 18.80 -30.01
N LEU A 518 -13.50 18.37 -29.51
CA LEU A 518 -12.88 18.94 -28.33
C LEU A 518 -11.77 19.92 -28.76
N THR A 519 -11.99 21.19 -28.48
CA THR A 519 -11.06 22.29 -28.82
C THR A 519 -10.08 22.62 -27.70
N ASP A 520 -10.36 22.13 -26.50
CA ASP A 520 -9.55 22.35 -25.29
C ASP A 520 -9.07 21.00 -24.74
N TYR A 521 -7.92 21.00 -24.05
CA TYR A 521 -7.35 19.81 -23.40
C TYR A 521 -8.29 19.21 -22.34
N LYS A 522 -9.17 20.05 -21.76
CA LYS A 522 -10.16 19.64 -20.77
C LYS A 522 -11.50 20.25 -21.11
N SER A 523 -12.51 19.43 -21.30
CA SER A 523 -13.85 19.86 -21.74
C SER A 523 -14.92 19.09 -20.98
N ASP A 524 -16.05 19.75 -20.69
CA ASP A 524 -17.24 19.12 -20.12
C ASP A 524 -18.23 18.75 -21.20
N ILE A 525 -18.61 17.49 -21.26
CA ILE A 525 -19.66 16.99 -22.16
C ILE A 525 -20.94 16.81 -21.35
N ALA A 526 -22.05 17.43 -21.81
CA ALA A 526 -23.36 17.20 -21.23
C ALA A 526 -23.85 15.80 -21.60
N ILE A 527 -24.22 15.01 -20.59
CA ILE A 527 -24.70 13.63 -20.74
C ILE A 527 -26.07 13.40 -20.08
N GLU A 528 -26.74 14.47 -19.67
CA GLU A 528 -28.05 14.44 -18.99
C GLU A 528 -29.15 13.75 -19.79
N LEU A 529 -29.06 13.79 -21.12
CA LEU A 529 -30.02 13.13 -22.01
C LEU A 529 -29.77 11.64 -22.26
N LEU A 530 -28.63 11.12 -21.76
CA LEU A 530 -28.35 9.70 -21.88
C LEU A 530 -29.14 8.94 -20.81
N ALA A 531 -29.67 7.77 -21.16
CA ALA A 531 -30.26 6.85 -20.20
C ALA A 531 -29.19 6.29 -19.24
N ALA A 532 -29.59 5.85 -18.04
CA ALA A 532 -28.70 5.17 -17.14
C ALA A 532 -28.10 3.90 -17.82
N GLY A 533 -26.79 3.74 -17.73
CA GLY A 533 -26.11 2.64 -18.40
C GLY A 533 -24.62 2.88 -18.59
N THR A 534 -23.92 1.90 -19.13
CA THR A 534 -22.49 1.98 -19.46
C THR A 534 -22.32 2.47 -20.89
N TYR A 535 -21.37 3.38 -21.07
CA TYR A 535 -21.05 4.00 -22.35
C TYR A 535 -19.56 4.01 -22.61
N ILE A 536 -19.19 4.11 -23.89
CA ILE A 536 -17.80 4.17 -24.37
C ILE A 536 -17.61 5.52 -25.07
N VAL A 537 -16.62 6.30 -24.64
CA VAL A 537 -16.13 7.49 -25.35
C VAL A 537 -15.00 7.05 -26.28
N ARG A 538 -15.14 7.32 -27.55
CA ARG A 538 -14.09 7.20 -28.56
C ARG A 538 -13.67 8.61 -28.97
N TYR A 539 -12.40 8.93 -28.84
CA TYR A 539 -11.80 10.19 -29.24
C TYR A 539 -10.78 9.97 -30.36
N GLU A 540 -10.97 10.62 -31.50
CA GLU A 540 -10.11 10.51 -32.68
C GLU A 540 -9.41 11.84 -32.94
N HIS A 541 -8.09 11.82 -32.98
CA HIS A 541 -7.23 12.99 -33.17
C HIS A 541 -6.10 12.69 -34.17
N SER A 542 -5.26 13.69 -34.46
CA SER A 542 -4.20 13.58 -35.50
C SER A 542 -3.16 12.48 -35.24
N GLU A 543 -3.00 12.04 -34.00
CA GLU A 543 -1.98 11.06 -33.59
C GLU A 543 -2.59 9.67 -33.29
N GLY A 544 -3.93 9.50 -33.40
CA GLY A 544 -4.56 8.21 -33.19
C GLY A 544 -5.98 8.28 -32.63
N VAL A 545 -6.44 7.19 -32.02
CA VAL A 545 -7.77 7.05 -31.43
C VAL A 545 -7.63 6.59 -29.99
N CYS A 546 -8.28 7.29 -29.09
CA CYS A 546 -8.39 6.94 -27.69
C CYS A 546 -9.79 6.44 -27.37
N VAL A 547 -9.91 5.44 -26.49
CA VAL A 547 -11.20 4.89 -26.08
C VAL A 547 -11.22 4.71 -24.56
N LYS A 548 -12.29 5.16 -23.89
CA LYS A 548 -12.47 4.94 -22.45
C LYS A 548 -13.96 4.81 -22.11
N ARG A 549 -14.26 4.04 -21.06
CA ARG A 549 -15.62 3.74 -20.60
C ARG A 549 -16.01 4.64 -19.43
N PHE A 550 -17.30 4.98 -19.35
CA PHE A 550 -17.91 5.58 -18.17
C PHE A 550 -19.31 5.01 -17.92
N VAL A 551 -19.84 5.22 -16.73
CA VAL A 551 -21.19 4.84 -16.33
C VAL A 551 -22.03 6.09 -16.15
N LYS A 552 -23.20 6.14 -16.82
CA LYS A 552 -24.24 7.15 -16.62
C LYS A 552 -25.22 6.63 -15.56
N LYS A 553 -25.40 7.40 -14.49
CA LYS A 553 -26.46 7.18 -13.49
C LYS A 553 -27.78 7.77 -13.93
#